data_bbfc6dffbdcc341bd12b0fbb812da6e8
#
_entry.id   bbfc6dffbdcc341bd12b0fbb812da6e8
#
_cell.length_a   1.000
_cell.length_b   1.000
_cell.length_c   1.000
_cell.angle_alpha   90.00
_cell.angle_beta   90.00
_cell.angle_gamma   90.00
#
_symmetry.space_group_name_H-M   'P 1'
#
loop_
_entity.id
_entity.type
_entity.pdbx_description
1 polymer ?
#
loop_
_entity_poly.entity_id
_entity_poly.type
_entity_poly.pdbx_seq_one_letter_code
_entity_poly.pdbx_strand_id
1 'polypeptide(L)'
;MTDFYNLVPNAPKGRYDGIQRSYTAEDVKRLRGSVEIKHSLAEMGANRLWKLIHEEDFVNALGALSGNQAMQMVRAGLKAIYLSGWQVAADANTASSMYPDQSLYPANAAPELAKRINKTLQRADQIETQEGNGLSVETWFAPIVADAEAGFGGPLNSFEIMKAFIEAGAAGVHYEDQLASEKKCGHLGGKVLIPTQAHIRNLSAARLAADVMGTPTLIIARTDAEAAKLLTSDIDERDRPFVDYDAGRTAEGFYQVKNGIEPCIARAIAYAPHCDMIWMETSKPDLEQARRFAEAVHKVHPGKKLAYNCSPSFNWKKNLDDATIAKY
;
A
#
# COMPACT_ATOMS: atom_id res chain seq x y z
N MET A 1 -26.30 -8.28 -14.94
CA MET A 1 -25.39 -7.84 -13.86
C MET A 1 -24.60 -6.65 -14.37
N THR A 2 -24.60 -5.54 -13.67
CA THR A 2 -23.73 -4.42 -14.02
C THR A 2 -22.31 -4.84 -13.70
N ASP A 3 -21.46 -4.92 -14.72
CA ASP A 3 -20.07 -5.26 -14.58
C ASP A 3 -19.33 -4.09 -13.90
N PHE A 4 -18.45 -4.37 -12.95
CA PHE A 4 -17.60 -3.36 -12.32
C PHE A 4 -16.72 -2.61 -13.31
N TYR A 5 -16.39 -3.20 -14.46
CA TYR A 5 -15.71 -2.51 -15.55
C TYR A 5 -16.52 -1.34 -16.12
N ASN A 6 -17.87 -1.41 -16.10
CA ASN A 6 -18.70 -0.28 -16.50
C ASN A 6 -18.64 0.90 -15.50
N LEU A 7 -18.20 0.66 -14.28
CA LEU A 7 -18.01 1.69 -13.27
C LEU A 7 -16.61 2.31 -13.31
N VAL A 8 -15.63 1.60 -13.89
CA VAL A 8 -14.26 2.03 -14.07
C VAL A 8 -13.83 1.73 -15.52
N PRO A 9 -14.40 2.47 -16.51
CA PRO A 9 -14.35 2.07 -17.93
C PRO A 9 -12.95 2.07 -18.54
N ASN A 10 -12.01 2.81 -17.94
CA ASN A 10 -10.63 2.89 -18.39
C ASN A 10 -9.70 1.89 -17.69
N ALA A 11 -10.25 0.98 -16.87
CA ALA A 11 -9.46 -0.08 -16.28
C ALA A 11 -8.97 -1.06 -17.37
N PRO A 12 -7.69 -1.49 -17.35
CA PRO A 12 -7.20 -2.47 -18.31
C PRO A 12 -7.95 -3.79 -18.21
N LYS A 13 -8.04 -4.49 -19.34
CA LYS A 13 -8.62 -5.84 -19.35
C LYS A 13 -7.87 -6.75 -18.39
N GLY A 14 -8.60 -7.55 -17.60
CA GLY A 14 -8.01 -8.43 -16.58
C GLY A 14 -7.66 -7.74 -15.26
N ARG A 15 -7.84 -6.40 -15.16
CA ARG A 15 -7.47 -5.62 -13.97
C ARG A 15 -8.12 -6.12 -12.67
N TYR A 16 -9.31 -6.68 -12.77
CA TYR A 16 -10.09 -7.14 -11.63
C TYR A 16 -10.23 -8.67 -11.55
N ASP A 17 -9.46 -9.40 -12.34
CA ASP A 17 -9.49 -10.86 -12.32
C ASP A 17 -9.04 -11.37 -10.93
N GLY A 18 -9.86 -12.24 -10.33
CA GLY A 18 -9.62 -12.77 -9.00
C GLY A 18 -9.88 -11.80 -7.83
N ILE A 19 -10.32 -10.56 -8.09
CA ILE A 19 -10.68 -9.59 -7.06
C ILE A 19 -12.11 -9.81 -6.58
N GLN A 20 -12.28 -10.04 -5.29
CA GLN A 20 -13.57 -10.18 -4.63
C GLN A 20 -14.06 -8.86 -4.05
N ARG A 21 -15.35 -8.63 -4.14
CA ARG A 21 -16.05 -7.48 -3.55
C ARG A 21 -17.18 -8.00 -2.66
N SER A 22 -17.33 -7.41 -1.47
CA SER A 22 -18.41 -7.72 -0.53
C SER A 22 -19.65 -6.85 -0.74
N TYR A 23 -19.69 -6.07 -1.82
CA TYR A 23 -20.75 -5.14 -2.20
C TYR A 23 -21.08 -5.30 -3.70
N THR A 24 -22.18 -4.70 -4.10
CA THR A 24 -22.68 -4.77 -5.48
C THR A 24 -22.32 -3.51 -6.28
N ALA A 25 -22.39 -3.59 -7.60
CA ALA A 25 -22.25 -2.43 -8.47
C ALA A 25 -23.34 -1.37 -8.22
N GLU A 26 -24.52 -1.78 -7.77
CA GLU A 26 -25.60 -0.86 -7.42
C GLU A 26 -25.29 -0.09 -6.12
N ASP A 27 -24.59 -0.72 -5.16
CA ASP A 27 -24.10 -0.01 -3.98
C ASP A 27 -23.11 1.08 -4.38
N VAL A 28 -22.19 0.79 -5.30
CA VAL A 28 -21.24 1.78 -5.82
C VAL A 28 -21.97 2.95 -6.46
N LYS A 29 -22.95 2.71 -7.33
CA LYS A 29 -23.74 3.77 -7.99
C LYS A 29 -24.48 4.64 -6.99
N ARG A 30 -25.05 4.02 -5.96
CA ARG A 30 -25.77 4.74 -4.90
C ARG A 30 -24.85 5.66 -4.07
N LEU A 31 -23.59 5.28 -3.91
CA LEU A 31 -22.59 6.04 -3.15
C LEU A 31 -21.89 7.11 -3.99
N ARG A 32 -21.94 7.02 -5.32
CA ARG A 32 -21.49 8.10 -6.20
C ARG A 32 -22.45 9.28 -6.09
N GLY A 33 -21.93 10.48 -6.03
CA GLY A 33 -22.76 11.68 -6.15
C GLY A 33 -23.41 11.82 -7.53
N SER A 34 -24.17 12.87 -7.72
CA SER A 34 -24.84 13.20 -9.00
C SER A 34 -23.90 13.77 -10.07
N VAL A 35 -22.67 14.15 -9.68
CA VAL A 35 -21.67 14.74 -10.57
C VAL A 35 -20.48 13.76 -10.70
N GLU A 36 -20.12 13.44 -11.95
CA GLU A 36 -18.93 12.67 -12.25
C GLU A 36 -17.69 13.57 -12.17
N ILE A 37 -16.80 13.28 -11.24
CA ILE A 37 -15.51 13.95 -11.11
C ILE A 37 -14.43 13.03 -11.67
N LYS A 38 -13.64 13.53 -12.62
CA LYS A 38 -12.54 12.75 -13.21
C LYS A 38 -11.24 12.95 -12.45
N HIS A 39 -10.64 11.85 -12.01
CA HIS A 39 -9.37 11.81 -11.30
C HIS A 39 -8.25 11.38 -12.25
N SER A 40 -8.00 12.18 -13.31
CA SER A 40 -7.15 11.81 -14.45
C SER A 40 -5.74 11.36 -14.05
N LEU A 41 -5.11 12.00 -13.05
CA LEU A 41 -3.77 11.59 -12.59
C LEU A 41 -3.78 10.24 -11.90
N ALA A 42 -4.77 9.98 -11.04
CA ALA A 42 -4.90 8.69 -10.36
C ALA A 42 -5.18 7.56 -11.36
N GLU A 43 -6.08 7.78 -12.32
CA GLU A 43 -6.40 6.82 -13.36
C GLU A 43 -5.19 6.51 -14.24
N MET A 44 -4.53 7.54 -14.75
CA MET A 44 -3.34 7.39 -15.58
C MET A 44 -2.21 6.70 -14.82
N GLY A 45 -1.96 7.13 -13.58
CA GLY A 45 -0.93 6.54 -12.72
C GLY A 45 -1.23 5.07 -12.41
N ALA A 46 -2.47 4.73 -12.07
CA ALA A 46 -2.89 3.35 -11.78
C ALA A 46 -2.73 2.43 -13.00
N ASN A 47 -3.14 2.89 -14.19
CA ASN A 47 -2.97 2.13 -15.43
C ASN A 47 -1.49 1.94 -15.78
N ARG A 48 -0.67 2.97 -15.58
CA ARG A 48 0.78 2.88 -15.77
C ARG A 48 1.43 1.93 -14.77
N LEU A 49 1.07 2.01 -13.49
CA LEU A 49 1.58 1.09 -12.46
C LEU A 49 1.21 -0.35 -12.80
N TRP A 50 -0.05 -0.59 -13.20
CA TRP A 50 -0.52 -1.91 -13.61
C TRP A 50 0.30 -2.46 -14.78
N LYS A 51 0.58 -1.64 -15.79
CA LYS A 51 1.43 -2.00 -16.92
C LYS A 51 2.85 -2.36 -16.44
N LEU A 52 3.48 -1.49 -15.67
CA LEU A 52 4.86 -1.68 -15.18
C LEU A 52 5.03 -2.99 -14.42
N ILE A 53 4.14 -3.32 -13.47
CA ILE A 53 4.24 -4.55 -12.67
C ILE A 53 3.98 -5.84 -13.48
N HIS A 54 3.53 -5.74 -14.74
CA HIS A 54 3.33 -6.88 -15.63
C HIS A 54 4.38 -7.01 -16.73
N GLU A 55 4.99 -5.91 -17.14
CA GLU A 55 5.94 -5.87 -18.25
C GLU A 55 7.41 -5.81 -17.80
N GLU A 56 7.67 -5.30 -16.58
CA GLU A 56 9.02 -5.20 -16.04
C GLU A 56 9.31 -6.37 -15.09
N ASP A 57 10.56 -6.81 -15.04
CA ASP A 57 11.01 -7.84 -14.10
C ASP A 57 10.81 -7.39 -12.64
N PHE A 58 11.06 -6.11 -12.38
CA PHE A 58 10.78 -5.42 -11.12
C PHE A 58 10.59 -3.92 -11.33
N VAL A 59 9.90 -3.28 -10.40
CA VAL A 59 9.67 -1.82 -10.43
C VAL A 59 10.28 -1.20 -9.19
N ASN A 60 11.37 -0.45 -9.38
CA ASN A 60 11.97 0.35 -8.31
C ASN A 60 11.12 1.57 -8.01
N ALA A 61 10.83 1.78 -6.73
CA ALA A 61 10.20 3.00 -6.22
C ALA A 61 11.01 3.55 -5.06
N LEU A 62 11.31 4.83 -5.09
CA LEU A 62 12.06 5.53 -4.04
C LEU A 62 11.20 6.60 -3.38
N GLY A 63 11.44 6.82 -2.09
CA GLY A 63 10.76 7.84 -1.31
C GLY A 63 11.17 9.25 -1.71
N ALA A 64 10.19 10.15 -1.83
CA ALA A 64 10.39 11.57 -2.07
C ALA A 64 9.63 12.39 -1.04
N LEU A 65 10.31 13.35 -0.40
CA LEU A 65 9.74 14.27 0.59
C LEU A 65 9.24 15.58 -0.03
N SER A 66 9.69 15.88 -1.23
CA SER A 66 9.34 17.09 -1.95
C SER A 66 9.11 16.83 -3.43
N GLY A 67 8.36 17.73 -4.07
CA GLY A 67 8.17 17.67 -5.52
C GLY A 67 9.48 17.76 -6.29
N ASN A 68 10.45 18.55 -5.82
CA ASN A 68 11.74 18.67 -6.47
C ASN A 68 12.54 17.35 -6.44
N GLN A 69 12.55 16.65 -5.31
CA GLN A 69 13.18 15.32 -5.23
C GLN A 69 12.53 14.36 -6.22
N ALA A 70 11.19 14.29 -6.23
CA ALA A 70 10.44 13.43 -7.15
C ALA A 70 10.76 13.77 -8.62
N MET A 71 10.75 15.04 -8.98
CA MET A 71 11.08 15.51 -10.33
C MET A 71 12.51 15.09 -10.75
N GLN A 72 13.50 15.23 -9.86
CA GLN A 72 14.88 14.80 -10.15
C GLN A 72 14.99 13.28 -10.29
N MET A 73 14.29 12.52 -9.45
CA MET A 73 14.25 11.06 -9.53
C MET A 73 13.65 10.59 -10.87
N VAL A 74 12.52 11.19 -11.28
CA VAL A 74 11.88 10.86 -12.57
C VAL A 74 12.79 11.23 -13.73
N ARG A 75 13.43 12.39 -13.68
CA ARG A 75 14.41 12.80 -14.71
C ARG A 75 15.61 11.85 -14.80
N ALA A 76 16.00 11.25 -13.67
CA ALA A 76 17.04 10.22 -13.61
C ALA A 76 16.56 8.81 -14.05
N GLY A 77 15.30 8.67 -14.47
CA GLY A 77 14.75 7.41 -14.99
C GLY A 77 13.98 6.56 -13.99
N LEU A 78 13.68 7.07 -12.77
CA LEU A 78 12.86 6.33 -11.81
C LEU A 78 11.44 6.14 -12.36
N LYS A 79 10.96 4.90 -12.35
CA LYS A 79 9.67 4.53 -12.97
C LYS A 79 8.47 4.67 -12.04
N ALA A 80 8.68 4.66 -10.72
CA ALA A 80 7.63 4.81 -9.71
C ALA A 80 8.16 5.58 -8.48
N ILE A 81 7.28 6.30 -7.80
CA ILE A 81 7.59 7.05 -6.58
C ILE A 81 6.91 6.34 -5.40
N TYR A 82 7.66 6.11 -4.32
CA TYR A 82 7.10 5.65 -3.07
C TYR A 82 6.86 6.83 -2.12
N LEU A 83 5.67 6.94 -1.56
CA LEU A 83 5.34 7.91 -0.55
C LEU A 83 5.25 7.19 0.80
N SER A 84 6.33 7.28 1.57
CA SER A 84 6.50 6.57 2.83
C SER A 84 5.85 7.31 4.00
N GLY A 85 5.03 6.63 4.79
CA GLY A 85 4.48 7.17 6.05
C GLY A 85 5.58 7.53 7.05
N TRP A 86 6.65 6.73 7.12
CA TRP A 86 7.82 7.07 7.93
C TRP A 86 8.43 8.44 7.58
N GLN A 87 8.58 8.74 6.29
CA GLN A 87 9.08 10.04 5.84
C GLN A 87 8.07 11.17 6.10
N VAL A 88 6.78 10.89 5.98
CA VAL A 88 5.72 11.85 6.32
C VAL A 88 5.75 12.17 7.81
N ALA A 89 5.88 11.17 8.67
CA ALA A 89 6.01 11.35 10.12
C ALA A 89 7.22 12.22 10.46
N ALA A 90 8.39 11.93 9.86
CA ALA A 90 9.63 12.58 10.18
C ALA A 90 9.72 14.04 9.72
N ASP A 91 9.29 14.37 8.49
CA ASP A 91 9.61 15.66 7.88
C ASP A 91 8.54 16.26 6.96
N ALA A 92 7.56 15.51 6.50
CA ALA A 92 6.66 15.96 5.44
C ALA A 92 5.19 16.07 5.85
N ASN A 93 4.87 16.08 7.15
CA ASN A 93 3.48 16.15 7.60
C ASN A 93 2.95 17.59 7.68
N THR A 94 1.63 17.69 7.72
CA THR A 94 0.92 18.98 7.76
C THR A 94 0.86 19.62 9.15
N ALA A 95 1.28 18.89 10.20
CA ALA A 95 1.36 19.43 11.56
C ALA A 95 2.65 20.25 11.81
N SER A 96 3.57 20.30 10.83
CA SER A 96 4.88 20.97 10.95
C SER A 96 5.66 20.49 12.18
N SER A 97 5.58 19.21 12.48
CA SER A 97 6.23 18.58 13.63
C SER A 97 6.96 17.31 13.19
N MET A 98 7.90 16.87 14.00
CA MET A 98 8.58 15.60 13.84
C MET A 98 7.95 14.56 14.75
N TYR A 99 7.42 13.49 14.16
CA TYR A 99 6.84 12.38 14.91
C TYR A 99 7.64 11.09 14.69
N PRO A 100 7.63 10.19 15.68
CA PRO A 100 8.00 8.80 15.41
C PRO A 100 7.01 8.17 14.41
N ASP A 101 7.44 7.13 13.71
CA ASP A 101 6.61 6.40 12.76
C ASP A 101 5.54 5.54 13.47
N GLN A 102 4.53 6.20 13.99
CA GLN A 102 3.42 5.66 14.77
C GLN A 102 2.06 6.26 14.37
N SER A 103 1.94 6.77 13.15
CA SER A 103 0.70 7.39 12.62
C SER A 103 0.15 8.54 13.49
N LEU A 104 1.04 9.32 14.09
CA LEU A 104 0.66 10.44 14.97
C LEU A 104 0.41 11.75 14.20
N TYR A 105 0.78 11.80 12.93
CA TYR A 105 0.52 12.95 12.07
C TYR A 105 -0.94 12.95 11.57
N PRO A 106 -1.48 14.12 11.14
CA PRO A 106 -2.82 14.18 10.58
C PRO A 106 -3.00 13.25 9.37
N ALA A 107 -4.09 12.50 9.30
CA ALA A 107 -4.34 11.49 8.26
C ALA A 107 -4.23 12.04 6.82
N ASN A 108 -4.55 13.33 6.61
CA ASN A 108 -4.42 13.97 5.30
C ASN A 108 -2.99 14.37 4.90
N ALA A 109 -2.00 14.19 5.79
CA ALA A 109 -0.62 14.65 5.52
C ALA A 109 0.01 13.92 4.32
N ALA A 110 -0.17 12.59 4.23
CA ALA A 110 0.34 11.82 3.10
C ALA A 110 -0.37 12.14 1.76
N PRO A 111 -1.72 12.25 1.69
CA PRO A 111 -2.40 12.77 0.50
C PRO A 111 -1.93 14.18 0.08
N GLU A 112 -1.71 15.09 1.01
CA GLU A 112 -1.19 16.44 0.71
C GLU A 112 0.24 16.41 0.14
N LEU A 113 1.08 15.49 0.61
CA LEU A 113 2.40 15.28 0.01
C LEU A 113 2.28 14.72 -1.42
N ALA A 114 1.43 13.72 -1.65
CA ALA A 114 1.17 13.18 -2.99
C ALA A 114 0.70 14.27 -3.97
N LYS A 115 -0.22 15.12 -3.53
CA LYS A 115 -0.71 16.27 -4.28
C LYS A 115 0.41 17.26 -4.61
N ARG A 116 1.29 17.56 -3.65
CA ARG A 116 2.44 18.46 -3.84
C ARG A 116 3.42 17.92 -4.87
N ILE A 117 3.73 16.62 -4.81
CA ILE A 117 4.57 15.92 -5.79
C ILE A 117 3.94 16.03 -7.18
N ASN A 118 2.67 15.65 -7.33
CA ASN A 118 1.97 15.72 -8.60
C ASN A 118 1.88 17.15 -9.17
N LYS A 119 1.71 18.18 -8.32
CA LYS A 119 1.75 19.58 -8.78
C LYS A 119 3.10 19.99 -9.33
N THR A 120 4.19 19.46 -8.79
CA THR A 120 5.55 19.70 -9.34
C THR A 120 5.73 18.99 -10.68
N LEU A 121 5.30 17.73 -10.80
CA LEU A 121 5.35 16.97 -12.05
C LEU A 121 4.49 17.63 -13.14
N GLN A 122 3.29 18.13 -12.80
CA GLN A 122 2.45 18.90 -13.71
C GLN A 122 3.16 20.17 -14.20
N ARG A 123 3.90 20.87 -13.33
CA ARG A 123 4.63 22.06 -13.73
C ARG A 123 5.80 21.71 -14.65
N ALA A 124 6.51 20.63 -14.38
CA ALA A 124 7.59 20.15 -15.26
C ALA A 124 7.07 19.82 -16.66
N ASP A 125 5.95 19.09 -16.74
CA ASP A 125 5.24 18.75 -17.97
C ASP A 125 4.81 20.01 -18.76
N GLN A 126 4.21 20.99 -18.08
CA GLN A 126 3.81 22.26 -18.71
C GLN A 126 4.97 23.02 -19.33
N ILE A 127 6.13 23.08 -18.64
CA ILE A 127 7.32 23.74 -19.12
C ILE A 127 7.84 23.05 -20.38
N GLU A 128 8.00 21.74 -20.34
CA GLU A 128 8.49 20.99 -21.50
C GLU A 128 7.56 21.05 -22.71
N THR A 129 6.26 20.97 -22.48
CA THR A 129 5.27 21.13 -23.54
C THR A 129 5.37 22.50 -24.18
N GLN A 130 5.56 23.56 -23.39
CA GLN A 130 5.72 24.93 -23.89
C GLN A 130 7.03 25.10 -24.69
N GLU A 131 8.10 24.47 -24.25
CA GLU A 131 9.41 24.54 -24.93
C GLU A 131 9.49 23.70 -26.22
N GLY A 132 8.45 22.87 -26.46
CA GLY A 132 8.40 22.00 -27.65
C GLY A 132 9.39 20.82 -27.60
N ASN A 133 10.01 20.56 -26.45
CA ASN A 133 10.96 19.48 -26.23
C ASN A 133 10.31 18.15 -25.88
N GLY A 134 8.98 18.10 -25.94
CA GLY A 134 8.05 17.01 -25.70
C GLY A 134 8.58 15.71 -25.14
N LEU A 135 8.83 15.64 -23.83
CA LEU A 135 8.80 14.37 -23.16
C LEU A 135 7.34 13.88 -23.16
N SER A 136 7.13 12.59 -23.35
CA SER A 136 5.78 12.05 -23.29
C SER A 136 5.18 12.24 -21.88
N VAL A 137 3.86 12.34 -21.79
CA VAL A 137 3.09 12.32 -20.53
C VAL A 137 3.57 11.19 -19.60
N GLU A 138 4.00 10.07 -20.15
CA GLU A 138 4.54 8.93 -19.43
C GLU A 138 5.86 9.22 -18.71
N THR A 139 6.64 10.20 -19.12
CA THR A 139 7.94 10.47 -18.51
C THR A 139 7.80 11.20 -17.17
N TRP A 140 7.00 12.27 -17.12
CA TRP A 140 6.87 13.05 -15.90
C TRP A 140 5.96 12.42 -14.85
N PHE A 141 4.83 11.86 -15.25
CA PHE A 141 3.83 11.32 -14.31
C PHE A 141 4.14 9.89 -13.89
N ALA A 142 5.29 9.69 -13.23
CA ALA A 142 5.58 8.42 -12.58
C ALA A 142 4.49 8.08 -11.55
N PRO A 143 3.97 6.85 -11.54
CA PRO A 143 2.94 6.45 -10.59
C PRO A 143 3.43 6.56 -9.14
N ILE A 144 2.60 7.12 -8.28
CA ILE A 144 2.86 7.24 -6.83
C ILE A 144 2.17 6.09 -6.11
N VAL A 145 2.95 5.28 -5.39
CA VAL A 145 2.45 4.29 -4.43
C VAL A 145 2.55 4.89 -3.04
N ALA A 146 1.42 5.01 -2.34
CA ALA A 146 1.32 5.75 -1.11
C ALA A 146 1.02 4.86 0.11
N ASP A 147 1.52 5.28 1.25
CA ASP A 147 1.34 4.66 2.56
C ASP A 147 0.07 5.21 3.23
N ALA A 148 -0.93 4.36 3.44
CA ALA A 148 -2.10 4.66 4.24
C ALA A 148 -1.99 4.13 5.68
N GLU A 149 -0.79 3.71 6.11
CA GLU A 149 -0.57 3.20 7.46
C GLU A 149 -1.54 2.03 7.78
N ALA A 150 -2.07 1.97 8.98
CA ALA A 150 -3.16 1.05 9.34
C ALA A 150 -4.57 1.60 9.00
N GLY A 151 -4.67 2.56 8.07
CA GLY A 151 -5.92 3.19 7.65
C GLY A 151 -6.42 4.29 8.60
N PHE A 152 -5.64 4.69 9.60
CA PHE A 152 -5.99 5.72 10.61
C PHE A 152 -7.26 5.42 11.40
N GLY A 153 -7.67 4.15 11.47
CA GLY A 153 -8.87 3.72 12.18
C GLY A 153 -9.48 2.45 11.60
N GLY A 154 -10.79 2.45 11.44
CA GLY A 154 -11.55 1.32 10.87
C GLY A 154 -11.88 1.49 9.38
N PRO A 155 -12.88 0.72 8.88
CA PRO A 155 -13.26 0.72 7.47
C PRO A 155 -13.70 2.09 6.96
N LEU A 156 -14.36 2.93 7.78
CA LEU A 156 -14.76 4.27 7.37
C LEU A 156 -13.55 5.18 7.12
N ASN A 157 -12.53 5.09 8.00
CA ASN A 157 -11.28 5.83 7.82
C ASN A 157 -10.55 5.34 6.56
N SER A 158 -10.49 4.01 6.34
CA SER A 158 -9.86 3.43 5.15
C SER A 158 -10.55 3.85 3.85
N PHE A 159 -11.87 3.99 3.87
CA PHE A 159 -12.65 4.52 2.75
C PHE A 159 -12.30 5.99 2.45
N GLU A 160 -12.33 6.85 3.46
CA GLU A 160 -12.08 8.28 3.27
C GLU A 160 -10.63 8.60 2.92
N ILE A 161 -9.65 7.90 3.52
CA ILE A 161 -8.24 8.13 3.18
C ILE A 161 -7.92 7.68 1.74
N MET A 162 -8.54 6.59 1.26
CA MET A 162 -8.40 6.18 -0.14
C MET A 162 -8.92 7.26 -1.09
N LYS A 163 -10.07 7.86 -0.81
CA LYS A 163 -10.60 8.97 -1.61
C LYS A 163 -9.62 10.14 -1.66
N ALA A 164 -9.06 10.53 -0.51
CA ALA A 164 -8.08 11.60 -0.43
C ALA A 164 -6.82 11.31 -1.27
N PHE A 165 -6.33 10.08 -1.27
CA PHE A 165 -5.21 9.65 -2.12
C PHE A 165 -5.55 9.69 -3.62
N ILE A 166 -6.76 9.26 -4.00
CA ILE A 166 -7.22 9.33 -5.39
C ILE A 166 -7.31 10.79 -5.86
N GLU A 167 -7.88 11.68 -5.05
CA GLU A 167 -7.94 13.12 -5.32
C GLU A 167 -6.55 13.75 -5.47
N ALA A 168 -5.59 13.25 -4.71
CA ALA A 168 -4.18 13.64 -4.80
C ALA A 168 -3.44 13.06 -6.01
N GLY A 169 -4.04 12.10 -6.73
CA GLY A 169 -3.48 11.45 -7.92
C GLY A 169 -2.57 10.25 -7.62
N ALA A 170 -2.75 9.56 -6.49
CA ALA A 170 -2.04 8.32 -6.19
C ALA A 170 -2.48 7.17 -7.11
N ALA A 171 -1.52 6.37 -7.55
CA ALA A 171 -1.70 5.21 -8.43
C ALA A 171 -1.99 3.92 -7.67
N GLY A 172 -1.42 3.79 -6.49
CA GLY A 172 -1.62 2.67 -5.59
C GLY A 172 -1.50 3.10 -4.15
N VAL A 173 -2.16 2.37 -3.25
CA VAL A 173 -2.17 2.66 -1.81
C VAL A 173 -2.04 1.36 -1.04
N HIS A 174 -1.13 1.30 -0.07
CA HIS A 174 -1.02 0.15 0.80
C HIS A 174 -1.62 0.41 2.18
N TYR A 175 -2.13 -0.67 2.78
CA TYR A 175 -2.70 -0.72 4.11
C TYR A 175 -2.07 -1.87 4.88
N GLU A 176 -1.73 -1.66 6.15
CA GLU A 176 -1.16 -2.67 7.02
C GLU A 176 -2.15 -3.18 8.06
N ASP A 177 -1.95 -4.43 8.52
CA ASP A 177 -2.85 -5.14 9.42
C ASP A 177 -2.60 -4.88 10.92
N GLN A 178 -1.98 -3.73 11.25
CA GLN A 178 -1.80 -3.28 12.61
C GLN A 178 -3.04 -2.59 13.18
N LEU A 179 -3.19 -2.60 14.51
CA LEU A 179 -4.15 -1.77 15.21
C LEU A 179 -3.73 -0.29 15.08
N ALA A 180 -4.57 0.54 14.48
CA ALA A 180 -4.23 1.91 14.13
C ALA A 180 -3.78 2.77 15.34
N SER A 181 -4.40 2.58 16.52
CA SER A 181 -4.03 3.30 17.75
C SER A 181 -2.69 2.86 18.35
N GLU A 182 -2.21 1.67 18.00
CA GLU A 182 -0.96 1.08 18.52
C GLU A 182 0.09 0.86 17.42
N LYS A 183 -0.09 1.47 16.27
CA LYS A 183 0.79 1.32 15.11
C LYS A 183 2.24 1.64 15.46
N LYS A 184 3.13 0.78 14.99
CA LYS A 184 4.58 0.94 15.08
C LYS A 184 5.21 0.80 13.69
N CYS A 185 6.36 1.43 13.49
CA CYS A 185 7.20 1.18 12.32
C CYS A 185 7.42 -0.34 12.13
N GLY A 186 7.42 -0.79 10.89
CA GLY A 186 7.61 -2.21 10.55
C GLY A 186 8.83 -2.86 11.20
N HIS A 187 9.87 -2.08 11.48
CA HIS A 187 11.13 -2.54 12.07
C HIS A 187 11.15 -2.50 13.61
N LEU A 188 10.12 -1.94 14.24
CA LEU A 188 10.03 -1.82 15.70
C LEU A 188 9.24 -2.98 16.30
N GLY A 189 9.54 -3.27 17.57
CA GLY A 189 8.75 -4.17 18.40
C GLY A 189 7.46 -3.53 18.90
N GLY A 190 6.57 -4.34 19.50
CA GLY A 190 5.33 -3.85 20.11
C GLY A 190 4.16 -3.67 19.14
N LYS A 191 4.28 -4.20 17.93
CA LYS A 191 3.17 -4.20 16.95
C LYS A 191 2.02 -5.06 17.44
N VAL A 192 0.79 -4.56 17.25
CA VAL A 192 -0.46 -5.25 17.58
C VAL A 192 -1.25 -5.47 16.29
N LEU A 193 -1.51 -6.72 15.95
CA LEU A 193 -2.31 -7.09 14.79
C LEU A 193 -3.81 -6.95 15.09
N ILE A 194 -4.57 -6.59 14.07
CA ILE A 194 -6.03 -6.79 14.06
C ILE A 194 -6.36 -8.16 13.47
N PRO A 195 -7.55 -8.74 13.74
CA PRO A 195 -7.96 -9.99 13.12
C PRO A 195 -7.91 -9.93 11.60
N THR A 196 -7.57 -11.04 10.96
CA THR A 196 -7.47 -11.15 9.49
C THR A 196 -8.72 -10.59 8.80
N GLN A 197 -9.93 -10.93 9.27
CA GLN A 197 -11.17 -10.40 8.69
C GLN A 197 -11.35 -8.90 8.88
N ALA A 198 -10.83 -8.33 9.96
CA ALA A 198 -10.90 -6.89 10.18
C ALA A 198 -10.05 -6.13 9.16
N HIS A 199 -8.86 -6.64 8.83
CA HIS A 199 -8.04 -6.06 7.77
C HIS A 199 -8.68 -6.24 6.38
N ILE A 200 -9.27 -7.41 6.08
CA ILE A 200 -10.05 -7.62 4.84
C ILE A 200 -11.17 -6.58 4.70
N ARG A 201 -11.85 -6.21 5.79
CA ARG A 201 -12.87 -5.15 5.77
C ARG A 201 -12.28 -3.78 5.41
N ASN A 202 -11.08 -3.47 5.92
CA ASN A 202 -10.37 -2.23 5.57
C ASN A 202 -9.98 -2.22 4.08
N LEU A 203 -9.46 -3.33 3.55
CA LEU A 203 -9.16 -3.48 2.12
C LEU A 203 -10.41 -3.37 1.25
N SER A 204 -11.52 -3.98 1.68
CA SER A 204 -12.82 -3.89 0.98
C SER A 204 -13.35 -2.46 0.97
N ALA A 205 -13.19 -1.72 2.07
CA ALA A 205 -13.58 -0.31 2.16
C ALA A 205 -12.73 0.57 1.23
N ALA A 206 -11.42 0.33 1.16
CA ALA A 206 -10.53 1.00 0.23
C ALA A 206 -10.90 0.69 -1.24
N ARG A 207 -11.23 -0.57 -1.55
CA ARG A 207 -11.71 -0.98 -2.89
C ARG A 207 -13.03 -0.30 -3.25
N LEU A 208 -13.98 -0.25 -2.31
CA LEU A 208 -15.24 0.45 -2.50
C LEU A 208 -15.01 1.93 -2.81
N ALA A 209 -14.09 2.59 -2.10
CA ALA A 209 -13.73 3.98 -2.37
C ALA A 209 -13.19 4.17 -3.79
N ALA A 210 -12.28 3.31 -4.25
CA ALA A 210 -11.75 3.36 -5.61
C ALA A 210 -12.85 3.14 -6.67
N ASP A 211 -13.74 2.18 -6.46
CA ASP A 211 -14.87 1.92 -7.35
C ASP A 211 -15.85 3.10 -7.36
N VAL A 212 -16.15 3.72 -6.21
CA VAL A 212 -16.99 4.93 -6.09
C VAL A 212 -16.35 6.12 -6.82
N MET A 213 -15.05 6.31 -6.68
CA MET A 213 -14.31 7.38 -7.36
C MET A 213 -14.07 7.09 -8.85
N GLY A 214 -14.39 5.89 -9.33
CA GLY A 214 -14.26 5.50 -10.73
C GLY A 214 -12.83 5.35 -11.22
N THR A 215 -11.89 5.00 -10.33
CA THR A 215 -10.47 4.83 -10.65
C THR A 215 -9.98 3.41 -10.44
N PRO A 216 -9.07 2.89 -11.31
CA PRO A 216 -8.49 1.56 -11.16
C PRO A 216 -7.31 1.55 -10.16
N THR A 217 -7.32 2.41 -9.14
CA THR A 217 -6.26 2.54 -8.14
C THR A 217 -5.92 1.19 -7.51
N LEU A 218 -4.63 0.86 -7.45
CA LEU A 218 -4.16 -0.41 -6.91
C LEU A 218 -4.23 -0.39 -5.37
N ILE A 219 -4.62 -1.53 -4.80
CA ILE A 219 -4.61 -1.75 -3.37
C ILE A 219 -3.56 -2.79 -3.04
N ILE A 220 -2.69 -2.46 -2.09
CA ILE A 220 -1.62 -3.34 -1.63
C ILE A 220 -1.92 -3.69 -0.18
N ALA A 221 -2.07 -4.99 0.10
CA ALA A 221 -2.22 -5.48 1.45
C ALA A 221 -0.84 -5.76 2.07
N ARG A 222 -0.51 -5.07 3.15
CA ARG A 222 0.69 -5.32 3.93
C ARG A 222 0.35 -6.13 5.17
N THR A 223 1.18 -7.12 5.50
CA THR A 223 1.13 -7.79 6.79
C THR A 223 2.40 -7.56 7.59
N ASP A 224 2.23 -7.26 8.86
CA ASP A 224 3.29 -7.05 9.84
C ASP A 224 3.47 -8.26 10.79
N ALA A 225 2.85 -9.39 10.47
CA ALA A 225 2.83 -10.59 11.32
C ALA A 225 4.21 -11.25 11.49
N GLU A 226 5.23 -10.89 10.66
CA GLU A 226 6.59 -11.41 10.80
C GLU A 226 7.21 -11.07 12.16
N ALA A 227 6.97 -9.86 12.66
CA ALA A 227 7.54 -9.39 13.91
C ALA A 227 6.50 -9.05 15.00
N ALA A 228 5.21 -8.98 14.66
CA ALA A 228 4.16 -8.66 15.62
C ALA A 228 3.95 -9.80 16.61
N LYS A 229 3.85 -9.46 17.89
CA LYS A 229 3.68 -10.42 18.98
C LYS A 229 2.32 -10.34 19.66
N LEU A 230 1.47 -9.43 19.24
CA LEU A 230 0.17 -9.18 19.85
C LEU A 230 -0.94 -9.18 18.80
N LEU A 231 -2.14 -9.60 19.23
CA LEU A 231 -3.36 -9.63 18.43
C LEU A 231 -4.54 -9.12 19.29
N THR A 232 -5.36 -8.26 18.73
CA THR A 232 -6.48 -7.67 19.48
C THR A 232 -7.57 -8.67 19.86
N SER A 233 -7.82 -9.69 19.02
CA SER A 233 -8.88 -10.69 19.23
C SER A 233 -8.62 -11.95 18.42
N ASP A 234 -8.98 -13.11 18.97
CA ASP A 234 -8.91 -14.43 18.34
C ASP A 234 -10.23 -14.84 17.64
N ILE A 235 -11.09 -13.89 17.34
CA ILE A 235 -12.39 -14.13 16.72
C ILE A 235 -12.27 -14.79 15.34
N ASP A 236 -11.20 -14.51 14.61
CA ASP A 236 -10.94 -15.09 13.29
C ASP A 236 -10.23 -16.44 13.43
N GLU A 237 -10.83 -17.49 12.88
CA GLU A 237 -10.29 -18.84 12.94
C GLU A 237 -8.92 -18.98 12.26
N ARG A 238 -8.63 -18.16 11.27
CA ARG A 238 -7.33 -18.16 10.56
C ARG A 238 -6.18 -17.67 11.44
N ASP A 239 -6.47 -16.85 12.44
CA ASP A 239 -5.48 -16.33 13.38
C ASP A 239 -5.22 -17.27 14.57
N ARG A 240 -6.21 -18.09 14.96
CA ARG A 240 -6.17 -18.97 16.15
C ARG A 240 -4.96 -19.91 16.21
N PRO A 241 -4.47 -20.50 15.09
CA PRO A 241 -3.29 -21.37 15.13
C PRO A 241 -2.01 -20.68 15.62
N PHE A 242 -2.00 -19.35 15.54
CA PHE A 242 -0.85 -18.54 15.93
C PHE A 242 -1.01 -17.89 17.31
N VAL A 243 -2.16 -18.03 17.98
CA VAL A 243 -2.37 -17.51 19.32
C VAL A 243 -1.66 -18.39 20.34
N ASP A 244 -0.93 -17.76 21.26
CA ASP A 244 -0.34 -18.42 22.42
C ASP A 244 -1.30 -18.28 23.62
N TYR A 245 -2.20 -19.26 23.77
CA TYR A 245 -3.18 -19.24 24.85
C TYR A 245 -2.57 -19.45 26.22
N ASP A 246 -1.41 -20.12 26.30
CA ASP A 246 -0.71 -20.40 27.58
C ASP A 246 -0.03 -19.13 28.12
N ALA A 247 0.39 -18.24 27.25
CA ALA A 247 0.98 -16.97 27.65
C ALA A 247 0.00 -15.95 28.27
N GLY A 248 -1.31 -16.22 28.15
CA GLY A 248 -2.38 -15.32 28.62
C GLY A 248 -2.50 -14.04 27.79
N ARG A 249 -3.20 -13.06 28.36
CA ARG A 249 -3.43 -11.75 27.74
C ARG A 249 -2.59 -10.66 28.41
N THR A 250 -2.30 -9.60 27.66
CA THR A 250 -1.70 -8.38 28.22
C THR A 250 -2.70 -7.64 29.12
N ALA A 251 -2.23 -6.61 29.83
CA ALA A 251 -3.09 -5.78 30.67
C ALA A 251 -4.20 -5.07 29.87
N GLU A 252 -3.92 -4.76 28.58
CA GLU A 252 -4.85 -4.17 27.64
C GLU A 252 -5.84 -5.21 27.05
N GLY A 253 -5.65 -6.49 27.35
CA GLY A 253 -6.49 -7.58 26.90
C GLY A 253 -6.09 -8.17 25.55
N PHE A 254 -4.93 -7.83 24.98
CA PHE A 254 -4.46 -8.40 23.74
C PHE A 254 -3.95 -9.83 23.94
N TYR A 255 -4.16 -10.69 22.96
CA TYR A 255 -3.55 -12.01 22.89
C TYR A 255 -2.08 -11.93 22.51
N GLN A 256 -1.26 -12.78 23.08
CA GLN A 256 0.07 -13.02 22.59
C GLN A 256 0.04 -13.99 21.40
N VAL A 257 0.87 -13.75 20.37
CA VAL A 257 0.91 -14.57 19.16
C VAL A 257 2.32 -15.00 18.80
N LYS A 258 2.41 -16.17 18.19
CA LYS A 258 3.62 -16.68 17.54
C LYS A 258 3.78 -15.92 16.21
N ASN A 259 4.83 -15.13 16.13
CA ASN A 259 5.17 -14.36 14.94
C ASN A 259 6.05 -15.19 13.97
N GLY A 260 6.37 -14.62 12.82
CA GLY A 260 7.23 -15.21 11.80
C GLY A 260 6.54 -15.36 10.44
N ILE A 261 7.13 -16.16 9.57
CA ILE A 261 6.66 -16.30 8.19
C ILE A 261 5.30 -17.02 8.07
N GLU A 262 5.01 -17.98 8.95
CA GLU A 262 3.78 -18.79 8.86
C GLU A 262 2.50 -17.94 8.99
N PRO A 263 2.35 -17.07 10.02
CA PRO A 263 1.21 -16.18 10.08
C PRO A 263 1.19 -15.17 8.90
N CYS A 264 2.35 -14.74 8.39
CA CYS A 264 2.40 -13.90 7.19
C CYS A 264 1.81 -14.61 5.97
N ILE A 265 2.19 -15.86 5.73
CA ILE A 265 1.67 -16.67 4.62
C ILE A 265 0.16 -16.87 4.76
N ALA A 266 -0.32 -17.25 5.94
CA ALA A 266 -1.76 -17.47 6.19
C ALA A 266 -2.57 -16.20 5.91
N ARG A 267 -2.10 -15.04 6.39
CA ARG A 267 -2.73 -13.73 6.16
C ARG A 267 -2.64 -13.31 4.71
N ALA A 268 -1.48 -13.46 4.07
CA ALA A 268 -1.29 -13.13 2.66
C ALA A 268 -2.25 -13.88 1.74
N ILE A 269 -2.41 -15.19 1.96
CA ILE A 269 -3.36 -16.02 1.21
C ILE A 269 -4.81 -15.53 1.42
N ALA A 270 -5.17 -15.13 2.64
CA ALA A 270 -6.49 -14.60 2.94
C ALA A 270 -6.73 -13.21 2.32
N TYR A 271 -5.70 -12.37 2.21
CA TYR A 271 -5.79 -11.02 1.64
C TYR A 271 -5.79 -11.01 0.12
N ALA A 272 -5.19 -12.02 -0.52
CA ALA A 272 -4.97 -12.05 -1.96
C ALA A 272 -6.23 -11.78 -2.81
N PRO A 273 -7.44 -12.28 -2.49
CA PRO A 273 -8.65 -11.97 -3.24
C PRO A 273 -9.15 -10.52 -3.06
N HIS A 274 -8.62 -9.76 -2.09
CA HIS A 274 -9.11 -8.43 -1.72
C HIS A 274 -8.14 -7.29 -2.08
N CYS A 275 -6.98 -7.61 -2.64
CA CYS A 275 -5.94 -6.65 -3.01
C CYS A 275 -5.31 -7.00 -4.36
N ASP A 276 -4.58 -6.06 -4.93
CA ASP A 276 -3.86 -6.23 -6.20
C ASP A 276 -2.46 -6.80 -5.98
N MET A 277 -1.81 -6.38 -4.91
CA MET A 277 -0.48 -6.83 -4.52
C MET A 277 -0.43 -7.15 -3.03
N ILE A 278 0.54 -7.94 -2.63
CA ILE A 278 0.79 -8.31 -1.24
C ILE A 278 2.21 -7.92 -0.85
N TRP A 279 2.35 -7.42 0.36
CA TRP A 279 3.61 -7.05 0.96
C TRP A 279 3.75 -7.70 2.35
N MET A 280 4.79 -8.51 2.52
CA MET A 280 5.22 -8.98 3.82
C MET A 280 6.29 -8.03 4.35
N GLU A 281 6.00 -7.30 5.43
CA GLU A 281 7.00 -6.46 6.08
C GLU A 281 7.96 -7.32 6.88
N THR A 282 9.26 -7.02 6.77
CA THR A 282 10.33 -7.73 7.46
C THR A 282 11.23 -6.75 8.21
N SER A 283 11.89 -7.23 9.26
CA SER A 283 12.83 -6.42 10.04
C SER A 283 14.28 -6.58 9.56
N LYS A 284 14.55 -7.57 8.72
CA LYS A 284 15.87 -7.90 8.17
C LYS A 284 15.75 -8.38 6.73
N PRO A 285 16.76 -8.13 5.90
CA PRO A 285 16.78 -8.71 4.56
C PRO A 285 17.07 -10.22 4.64
N ASP A 286 16.19 -11.03 4.08
CA ASP A 286 16.30 -12.48 4.02
C ASP A 286 15.68 -13.02 2.72
N LEU A 287 16.53 -13.36 1.74
CA LEU A 287 16.09 -13.85 0.44
C LEU A 287 15.36 -15.19 0.53
N GLU A 288 15.79 -16.07 1.44
CA GLU A 288 15.15 -17.38 1.60
C GLU A 288 13.73 -17.23 2.17
N GLN A 289 13.57 -16.34 3.15
CA GLN A 289 12.26 -16.00 3.70
C GLN A 289 11.36 -15.39 2.62
N ALA A 290 11.90 -14.44 1.84
CA ALA A 290 11.16 -13.79 0.74
C ALA A 290 10.75 -14.82 -0.34
N ARG A 291 11.65 -15.73 -0.73
CA ARG A 291 11.38 -16.81 -1.69
C ARG A 291 10.28 -17.74 -1.18
N ARG A 292 10.41 -18.23 0.05
CA ARG A 292 9.43 -19.12 0.68
C ARG A 292 8.04 -18.48 0.77
N PHE A 293 7.98 -17.20 1.11
CA PHE A 293 6.74 -16.43 1.12
C PHE A 293 6.11 -16.36 -0.28
N ALA A 294 6.90 -16.00 -1.29
CA ALA A 294 6.43 -15.90 -2.67
C ALA A 294 5.91 -17.25 -3.20
N GLU A 295 6.67 -18.33 -3.00
CA GLU A 295 6.26 -19.69 -3.42
C GLU A 295 4.96 -20.13 -2.77
N ALA A 296 4.79 -19.86 -1.46
CA ALA A 296 3.59 -20.24 -0.74
C ALA A 296 2.35 -19.45 -1.23
N VAL A 297 2.49 -18.15 -1.46
CA VAL A 297 1.41 -17.32 -2.02
C VAL A 297 1.07 -17.75 -3.44
N HIS A 298 2.07 -17.94 -4.31
CA HIS A 298 1.87 -18.31 -5.71
C HIS A 298 1.30 -19.71 -5.88
N LYS A 299 1.52 -20.63 -4.95
CA LYS A 299 0.90 -21.95 -4.94
C LYS A 299 -0.62 -21.87 -4.87
N VAL A 300 -1.18 -20.91 -4.14
CA VAL A 300 -2.62 -20.72 -3.96
C VAL A 300 -3.18 -19.68 -4.91
N HIS A 301 -2.44 -18.61 -5.15
CA HIS A 301 -2.80 -17.50 -6.02
C HIS A 301 -1.73 -17.27 -7.10
N PRO A 302 -1.68 -18.10 -8.14
CA PRO A 302 -0.68 -17.98 -9.21
C PRO A 302 -0.65 -16.57 -9.82
N GLY A 303 0.54 -16.00 -9.97
CA GLY A 303 0.73 -14.70 -10.58
C GLY A 303 0.37 -13.48 -9.71
N LYS A 304 -0.03 -13.68 -8.44
CA LYS A 304 -0.26 -12.58 -7.51
C LYS A 304 0.99 -11.71 -7.41
N LYS A 305 0.86 -10.41 -7.63
CA LYS A 305 1.97 -9.48 -7.54
C LYS A 305 2.38 -9.27 -6.09
N LEU A 306 3.68 -9.16 -5.86
CA LEU A 306 4.28 -9.01 -4.54
C LEU A 306 5.10 -7.72 -4.48
N ALA A 307 5.19 -7.12 -3.30
CA ALA A 307 6.06 -5.98 -3.00
C ALA A 307 7.04 -6.37 -1.88
N TYR A 308 8.24 -5.81 -1.93
CA TYR A 308 9.26 -6.00 -0.90
C TYR A 308 9.88 -4.65 -0.51
N ASN A 309 10.14 -4.47 0.78
CA ASN A 309 10.78 -3.28 1.31
C ASN A 309 12.29 -3.49 1.40
N CYS A 310 13.06 -2.85 0.53
CA CYS A 310 14.52 -2.76 0.62
C CYS A 310 14.93 -1.55 1.48
N SER A 311 14.54 -1.55 2.75
CA SER A 311 14.75 -0.39 3.62
C SER A 311 16.24 -0.08 3.85
N PRO A 312 16.66 1.19 3.76
CA PRO A 312 18.01 1.59 4.15
C PRO A 312 18.30 1.34 5.64
N SER A 313 17.28 1.19 6.49
CA SER A 313 17.41 0.93 7.93
C SER A 313 17.72 -0.54 8.26
N PHE A 314 17.74 -1.46 7.29
CA PHE A 314 18.04 -2.88 7.50
C PHE A 314 19.46 -3.20 7.97
N ASN A 315 20.36 -2.22 8.00
CA ASN A 315 21.78 -2.46 8.29
C ASN A 315 22.35 -3.61 7.44
N TRP A 316 22.26 -3.44 6.14
CA TRP A 316 22.57 -4.45 5.10
C TRP A 316 23.89 -5.15 5.32
N LYS A 317 24.98 -4.39 5.52
CA LYS A 317 26.34 -4.95 5.71
C LYS A 317 26.54 -5.74 7.00
N LYS A 318 25.69 -5.54 8.01
CA LYS A 318 25.70 -6.35 9.22
C LYS A 318 25.05 -7.72 9.00
N ASN A 319 24.06 -7.78 8.12
CA ASN A 319 23.23 -8.96 7.92
C ASN A 319 23.66 -9.82 6.72
N LEU A 320 24.25 -9.20 5.67
CA LEU A 320 24.57 -9.85 4.40
C LEU A 320 25.95 -9.41 3.88
N ASP A 321 26.57 -10.28 3.08
CA ASP A 321 27.75 -9.93 2.28
C ASP A 321 27.37 -9.12 1.03
N ASP A 322 28.36 -8.44 0.43
CA ASP A 322 28.15 -7.57 -0.72
C ASP A 322 27.60 -8.33 -1.95
N ALA A 323 27.97 -9.59 -2.15
CA ALA A 323 27.48 -10.40 -3.27
C ALA A 323 25.99 -10.78 -3.10
N THR A 324 25.55 -10.97 -1.87
CA THR A 324 24.15 -11.23 -1.54
C THR A 324 23.33 -9.93 -1.61
N ILE A 325 23.86 -8.81 -1.11
CA ILE A 325 23.21 -7.49 -1.23
C ILE A 325 22.93 -7.15 -2.70
N ALA A 326 23.86 -7.46 -3.61
CA ALA A 326 23.69 -7.19 -5.03
C ALA A 326 22.57 -8.01 -5.73
N LYS A 327 21.96 -8.96 -5.02
CA LYS A 327 20.82 -9.75 -5.55
C LYS A 327 19.46 -9.13 -5.24
N TYR A 328 19.41 -8.15 -4.34
CA TYR A 328 18.21 -7.38 -4.03
C TYR A 328 18.03 -6.20 -4.99
#